data_7b058b4db70935db35f0c089cc3817f0
#
_entry.id   7b058b4db70935db35f0c089cc3817f0
#
_cell.length_a   1.000
_cell.length_b   1.000
_cell.length_c   1.000
_cell.angle_alpha   90.00
_cell.angle_beta   90.00
_cell.angle_gamma   90.00
#
_symmetry.space_group_name_H-M   'P 1'
#
loop_
_entity.id
_entity.type
_entity.pdbx_description
1 polymer ?
#
loop_
_entity_poly.entity_id
_entity_poly.type
_entity_poly.pdbx_seq_one_letter_code
_entity_poly.pdbx_strand_id
1 'polypeptide(L)'
;MKSFFKLFALLVSTSLSAQLSVAVLDFEGIGISQDEARALSGRFGTEFMGVSKGTYKIVERNQMGQILEEQGFQNTGIVSSEDAVKMGEALGAEFIVSGSISKVGSLFSINARLLNVQSAEIVKSISHDHMGDIVDLMTKGIKESASKLMDVKDKTETPSIAILPFENKGAPEDAFYAYGIVADLISDVTGAGLIRVAGLKDVEKIDHTSLSYDEMSKVLLVRYVAQGTLWKLGSMFQLSLEIFDTQLSKVIYTKRWQTQWEELTTIKDDLSSNILETLKIEVDRKEEKSISINPEAYEFYLKGKYTWEKTKSASETEVALGLLKKAVEIDNRLIAANRLIGGIYWQSGDEKKMKKAKEIHYETLEK
;
A
#
# COMPACT_ATOMS: atom_id res chain seq x y z
N MET A 1 -49.80 -37.23 -7.35
CA MET A 1 -49.27 -35.85 -7.46
C MET A 1 -48.76 -35.45 -6.09
N LYS A 2 -47.42 -35.55 -5.87
CA LYS A 2 -46.80 -35.12 -4.62
C LYS A 2 -45.86 -33.96 -4.99
N SER A 3 -46.25 -32.76 -4.56
CA SER A 3 -45.52 -31.52 -4.74
C SER A 3 -44.30 -31.50 -3.81
N PHE A 4 -43.09 -31.45 -4.37
CA PHE A 4 -41.83 -31.28 -3.63
C PHE A 4 -41.54 -29.77 -3.51
N PHE A 5 -41.79 -29.21 -2.34
CA PHE A 5 -41.38 -27.86 -1.99
C PHE A 5 -39.88 -27.90 -1.64
N LYS A 6 -39.00 -27.44 -2.54
CA LYS A 6 -37.58 -27.23 -2.25
C LYS A 6 -37.41 -25.92 -1.50
N LEU A 7 -37.16 -26.02 -0.20
CA LEU A 7 -36.74 -24.91 0.66
C LEU A 7 -35.29 -24.53 0.30
N PHE A 8 -35.12 -23.43 -0.40
CA PHE A 8 -33.82 -22.85 -0.71
C PHE A 8 -33.36 -22.02 0.51
N ALA A 9 -32.56 -22.61 1.39
CA ALA A 9 -31.97 -21.89 2.50
C ALA A 9 -30.88 -20.94 1.98
N LEU A 10 -31.20 -19.65 1.98
CA LEU A 10 -30.24 -18.56 1.67
C LEU A 10 -29.26 -18.42 2.86
N LEU A 11 -28.09 -19.01 2.75
CA LEU A 11 -26.99 -18.80 3.68
C LEU A 11 -26.47 -17.36 3.46
N VAL A 12 -26.98 -16.42 4.24
CA VAL A 12 -26.36 -15.10 4.38
C VAL A 12 -25.11 -15.30 5.24
N SER A 13 -23.96 -15.44 4.60
CA SER A 13 -22.66 -15.37 5.25
C SER A 13 -22.43 -13.92 5.68
N THR A 14 -22.80 -13.58 6.91
CA THR A 14 -22.31 -12.36 7.57
C THR A 14 -20.83 -12.52 7.78
N SER A 15 -20.02 -11.81 6.99
CA SER A 15 -18.58 -11.67 7.25
C SER A 15 -18.44 -10.94 8.58
N LEU A 16 -18.23 -11.71 9.65
CA LEU A 16 -17.85 -11.17 10.94
C LEU A 16 -16.40 -10.65 10.77
N SER A 17 -16.24 -9.36 10.53
CA SER A 17 -14.91 -8.74 10.63
C SER A 17 -14.40 -8.98 12.04
N ALA A 18 -13.40 -9.83 12.21
CA ALA A 18 -12.73 -9.99 13.48
C ALA A 18 -12.14 -8.64 13.89
N GLN A 19 -12.62 -8.08 15.00
CA GLN A 19 -12.05 -6.87 15.57
C GLN A 19 -10.69 -7.20 16.18
N LEU A 20 -9.69 -6.36 15.91
CA LEU A 20 -8.35 -6.51 16.46
C LEU A 20 -8.37 -6.23 17.97
N SER A 21 -7.79 -7.11 18.79
CA SER A 21 -7.74 -6.93 20.24
C SER A 21 -6.64 -5.94 20.63
N VAL A 22 -6.97 -4.95 21.47
CA VAL A 22 -6.02 -3.96 21.98
C VAL A 22 -6.11 -3.80 23.48
N ALA A 23 -4.95 -3.78 24.15
CA ALA A 23 -4.83 -3.47 25.56
C ALA A 23 -4.27 -2.06 25.74
N VAL A 24 -4.92 -1.22 26.55
CA VAL A 24 -4.43 0.13 26.90
C VAL A 24 -3.88 0.07 28.32
N LEU A 25 -2.55 0.09 28.46
CA LEU A 25 -1.87 0.08 29.73
C LEU A 25 -2.04 1.41 30.49
N ASP A 26 -1.79 1.37 31.80
CA ASP A 26 -1.71 2.61 32.58
C ASP A 26 -0.49 3.42 32.14
N PHE A 27 -0.67 4.69 31.82
CA PHE A 27 0.42 5.59 31.42
C PHE A 27 1.25 5.98 32.63
N GLU A 28 2.53 6.23 32.43
CA GLU A 28 3.40 6.76 33.46
C GLU A 28 3.04 8.22 33.76
N GLY A 29 2.87 8.53 35.05
CA GLY A 29 2.70 9.90 35.52
C GLY A 29 4.03 10.58 35.81
N ILE A 30 4.36 11.69 35.14
CA ILE A 30 5.56 12.48 35.37
C ILE A 30 5.13 13.90 35.79
N GLY A 31 5.33 14.25 37.04
CA GLY A 31 4.83 15.51 37.59
C GLY A 31 3.32 15.55 37.89
N ILE A 32 2.65 14.41 37.81
CA ILE A 32 1.31 14.09 38.31
C ILE A 32 1.36 12.80 39.12
N SER A 33 0.34 12.57 39.96
CA SER A 33 0.26 11.30 40.68
C SER A 33 -0.05 10.12 39.76
N GLN A 34 0.36 8.91 40.16
CA GLN A 34 0.05 7.71 39.37
C GLN A 34 -1.46 7.41 39.32
N ASP A 35 -2.23 7.81 40.35
CA ASP A 35 -3.67 7.67 40.31
C ASP A 35 -4.33 8.61 39.29
N GLU A 36 -3.83 9.86 39.15
CA GLU A 36 -4.27 10.76 38.10
C GLU A 36 -3.90 10.19 36.71
N ALA A 37 -2.67 9.70 36.54
CA ALA A 37 -2.25 9.08 35.30
C ALA A 37 -3.12 7.86 34.94
N ARG A 38 -3.46 7.02 35.94
CA ARG A 38 -4.37 5.88 35.76
C ARG A 38 -5.77 6.30 35.33
N ALA A 39 -6.33 7.32 35.95
CA ALA A 39 -7.64 7.85 35.58
C ALA A 39 -7.65 8.39 34.14
N LEU A 40 -6.61 9.14 33.75
CA LEU A 40 -6.44 9.67 32.40
C LEU A 40 -6.23 8.54 31.37
N SER A 41 -5.50 7.47 31.71
CA SER A 41 -5.32 6.28 30.85
C SER A 41 -6.65 5.56 30.61
N GLY A 42 -7.48 5.44 31.66
CA GLY A 42 -8.83 4.89 31.52
C GLY A 42 -9.70 5.70 30.58
N ARG A 43 -9.63 7.03 30.70
CA ARG A 43 -10.32 7.93 29.79
C ARG A 43 -9.77 7.82 28.36
N PHE A 44 -8.44 7.74 28.19
CA PHE A 44 -7.81 7.51 26.89
C PHE A 44 -8.32 6.24 26.21
N GLY A 45 -8.40 5.12 26.93
CA GLY A 45 -8.96 3.88 26.38
C GLY A 45 -10.40 4.04 25.90
N THR A 46 -11.24 4.77 26.66
CA THR A 46 -12.63 5.06 26.27
C THR A 46 -12.70 5.90 24.99
N GLU A 47 -11.91 6.97 24.91
CA GLU A 47 -11.88 7.84 23.72
C GLU A 47 -11.28 7.12 22.51
N PHE A 48 -10.22 6.31 22.72
CA PHE A 48 -9.61 5.47 21.68
C PHE A 48 -10.63 4.52 21.05
N MET A 49 -11.46 3.88 21.86
CA MET A 49 -12.56 3.05 21.37
C MET A 49 -13.59 3.85 20.56
N GLY A 50 -13.97 5.02 21.06
CA GLY A 50 -14.92 5.89 20.37
C GLY A 50 -14.45 6.31 18.98
N VAL A 51 -13.15 6.65 18.83
CA VAL A 51 -12.57 7.07 17.55
C VAL A 51 -12.18 5.90 16.65
N SER A 52 -12.00 4.70 17.19
CA SER A 52 -11.61 3.48 16.42
C SER A 52 -12.70 2.95 15.49
N LYS A 53 -13.94 3.45 15.63
CA LYS A 53 -15.10 3.07 14.79
C LYS A 53 -15.30 1.55 14.65
N GLY A 54 -14.97 0.80 15.71
CA GLY A 54 -15.13 -0.65 15.73
C GLY A 54 -13.98 -1.45 15.11
N THR A 55 -12.88 -0.80 14.75
CA THR A 55 -11.67 -1.50 14.26
C THR A 55 -11.03 -2.34 15.37
N TYR A 56 -11.04 -1.83 16.61
CA TYR A 56 -10.44 -2.49 17.77
C TYR A 56 -11.50 -2.94 18.78
N LYS A 57 -11.18 -4.01 19.49
CA LYS A 57 -11.87 -4.48 20.70
C LYS A 57 -10.89 -4.34 21.87
N ILE A 58 -11.28 -3.56 22.88
CA ILE A 58 -10.42 -3.32 24.06
C ILE A 58 -10.44 -4.50 25.03
N VAL A 59 -9.29 -4.84 25.58
CA VAL A 59 -9.18 -5.78 26.71
C VAL A 59 -9.63 -5.07 27.98
N GLU A 60 -10.53 -5.69 28.72
CA GLU A 60 -11.12 -5.11 29.96
C GLU A 60 -10.07 -4.86 31.03
N ARG A 61 -10.04 -3.62 31.59
CA ARG A 61 -9.01 -3.20 32.57
C ARG A 61 -8.96 -4.08 33.82
N ASN A 62 -10.12 -4.51 34.31
CA ASN A 62 -10.18 -5.36 35.51
C ASN A 62 -9.51 -6.71 35.26
N GLN A 63 -9.66 -7.26 34.07
CA GLN A 63 -9.00 -8.52 33.68
C GLN A 63 -7.49 -8.30 33.48
N MET A 64 -7.09 -7.16 32.90
CA MET A 64 -5.69 -6.82 32.70
C MET A 64 -4.90 -6.79 34.00
N GLY A 65 -5.41 -6.11 35.03
CA GLY A 65 -4.75 -5.98 36.33
C GLY A 65 -4.45 -7.35 36.96
N GLN A 66 -5.44 -8.24 36.99
CA GLN A 66 -5.29 -9.59 37.53
C GLN A 66 -4.26 -10.44 36.76
N ILE A 67 -4.37 -10.47 35.42
CA ILE A 67 -3.48 -11.27 34.58
C ILE A 67 -2.03 -10.77 34.67
N LEU A 68 -1.81 -9.46 34.64
CA LEU A 68 -0.47 -8.89 34.71
C LEU A 68 0.17 -9.09 36.09
N GLU A 69 -0.61 -8.99 37.19
CA GLU A 69 -0.15 -9.24 38.53
C GLU A 69 0.24 -10.71 38.72
N GLU A 70 -0.59 -11.67 38.26
CA GLU A 70 -0.29 -13.10 38.26
C GLU A 70 0.98 -13.46 37.48
N GLN A 71 1.28 -12.73 36.43
CA GLN A 71 2.49 -12.89 35.59
C GLN A 71 3.70 -12.10 36.14
N GLY A 72 3.55 -11.38 37.25
CA GLY A 72 4.62 -10.58 37.84
C GLY A 72 4.94 -9.27 37.14
N PHE A 73 4.05 -8.80 36.27
CA PHE A 73 4.20 -7.50 35.62
C PHE A 73 3.55 -6.37 36.43
N GLN A 74 4.21 -5.23 36.46
CA GLN A 74 3.59 -3.99 36.96
C GLN A 74 2.84 -3.31 35.82
N ASN A 75 1.56 -3.01 36.02
CA ASN A 75 0.72 -2.32 35.02
C ASN A 75 0.99 -0.80 35.03
N THR A 76 2.26 -0.38 35.04
CA THR A 76 2.63 1.04 35.16
C THR A 76 3.78 1.40 34.24
N GLY A 77 3.67 2.58 33.60
CA GLY A 77 4.77 3.33 33.09
C GLY A 77 5.21 3.07 31.65
N ILE A 78 6.37 3.61 31.34
CA ILE A 78 7.05 3.35 30.07
C ILE A 78 7.64 1.96 30.12
N VAL A 79 6.91 1.00 29.55
CA VAL A 79 7.44 -0.36 29.35
C VAL A 79 8.32 -0.40 28.11
N SER A 80 9.39 -1.18 28.15
CA SER A 80 10.16 -1.48 26.96
C SER A 80 9.28 -2.13 25.88
N SER A 81 9.66 -2.08 24.63
CA SER A 81 8.88 -2.77 23.58
C SER A 81 8.81 -4.28 23.85
N GLU A 82 9.89 -4.86 24.41
CA GLU A 82 9.95 -6.28 24.78
C GLU A 82 8.96 -6.63 25.90
N ASP A 83 8.88 -5.80 26.95
CA ASP A 83 7.93 -6.03 28.06
C ASP A 83 6.49 -5.80 27.60
N ALA A 84 6.24 -4.81 26.75
CA ALA A 84 4.93 -4.58 26.15
C ALA A 84 4.46 -5.79 25.32
N VAL A 85 5.37 -6.43 24.56
CA VAL A 85 5.06 -7.67 23.83
C VAL A 85 4.68 -8.78 24.79
N LYS A 86 5.48 -9.04 25.83
CA LYS A 86 5.19 -10.07 26.84
C LYS A 86 3.85 -9.84 27.56
N MET A 87 3.56 -8.58 27.90
CA MET A 87 2.26 -8.18 28.46
C MET A 87 1.12 -8.43 27.46
N GLY A 88 1.32 -8.11 26.17
CA GLY A 88 0.34 -8.35 25.12
C GLY A 88 0.02 -9.83 24.94
N GLU A 89 1.05 -10.66 24.90
CA GLU A 89 0.90 -12.12 24.84
C GLU A 89 0.12 -12.66 26.05
N ALA A 90 0.46 -12.22 27.26
CA ALA A 90 -0.24 -12.62 28.49
C ALA A 90 -1.72 -12.21 28.49
N LEU A 91 -2.03 -11.05 27.90
CA LEU A 91 -3.39 -10.51 27.79
C LEU A 91 -4.18 -11.06 26.58
N GLY A 92 -3.55 -11.82 25.69
CA GLY A 92 -4.15 -12.24 24.43
C GLY A 92 -4.50 -11.05 23.52
N ALA A 93 -3.76 -9.95 23.63
CA ALA A 93 -3.96 -8.75 22.82
C ALA A 93 -3.08 -8.79 21.58
N GLU A 94 -3.61 -8.36 20.44
CA GLU A 94 -2.84 -8.20 19.20
C GLU A 94 -2.08 -6.89 19.17
N PHE A 95 -2.59 -5.88 19.90
CA PHE A 95 -1.97 -4.56 20.03
C PHE A 95 -1.92 -4.10 21.49
N ILE A 96 -0.90 -3.28 21.79
CA ILE A 96 -0.77 -2.58 23.07
C ILE A 96 -0.65 -1.09 22.85
N VAL A 97 -1.39 -0.31 23.63
CA VAL A 97 -1.15 1.12 23.80
C VAL A 97 -0.44 1.33 25.13
N SER A 98 0.73 1.96 25.09
CA SER A 98 1.52 2.38 26.24
C SER A 98 1.96 3.83 26.09
N GLY A 99 2.31 4.50 27.21
CA GLY A 99 2.74 5.89 27.13
C GLY A 99 3.00 6.56 28.47
N SER A 100 3.16 7.88 28.44
CA SER A 100 3.36 8.73 29.60
C SER A 100 2.54 10.02 29.50
N ILE A 101 2.19 10.56 30.66
CA ILE A 101 1.57 11.89 30.80
C ILE A 101 2.48 12.72 31.70
N SER A 102 3.10 13.74 31.16
CA SER A 102 3.97 14.65 31.90
C SER A 102 3.30 16.02 32.10
N LYS A 103 3.62 16.65 33.24
CA LYS A 103 3.13 18.00 33.58
C LYS A 103 4.25 18.91 33.99
N VAL A 104 4.30 20.09 33.35
CA VAL A 104 5.22 21.17 33.72
C VAL A 104 4.40 22.49 33.76
N GLY A 105 4.17 22.98 34.94
CA GLY A 105 3.25 24.14 35.12
C GLY A 105 1.83 23.81 34.68
N SER A 106 1.31 24.55 33.70
CA SER A 106 0.00 24.32 33.08
C SER A 106 0.09 23.51 31.77
N LEU A 107 1.27 23.10 31.34
CA LEU A 107 1.46 22.30 30.17
C LEU A 107 1.44 20.80 30.51
N PHE A 108 0.58 20.06 29.86
CA PHE A 108 0.59 18.59 29.86
C PHE A 108 1.08 18.09 28.51
N SER A 109 1.97 17.09 28.54
CA SER A 109 2.42 16.37 27.33
C SER A 109 2.04 14.91 27.43
N ILE A 110 1.24 14.43 26.49
CA ILE A 110 0.82 13.03 26.37
C ILE A 110 1.65 12.38 25.27
N ASN A 111 2.45 11.38 25.63
CA ASN A 111 3.15 10.53 24.68
C ASN A 111 2.48 9.16 24.70
N ALA A 112 1.98 8.72 23.54
CA ALA A 112 1.37 7.40 23.42
C ALA A 112 1.88 6.68 22.16
N ARG A 113 2.00 5.37 22.26
CA ARG A 113 2.43 4.49 21.18
C ARG A 113 1.55 3.26 21.10
N LEU A 114 1.26 2.84 19.88
CA LEU A 114 0.57 1.59 19.56
C LEU A 114 1.60 0.60 19.05
N LEU A 115 1.75 -0.52 19.75
CA LEU A 115 2.65 -1.62 19.37
C LEU A 115 1.84 -2.79 18.84
N ASN A 116 2.35 -3.45 17.81
CA ASN A 116 1.89 -4.77 17.40
C ASN A 116 2.63 -5.83 18.23
N VAL A 117 1.87 -6.70 18.91
CA VAL A 117 2.43 -7.72 19.81
C VAL A 117 3.20 -8.80 19.03
N GLN A 118 2.72 -9.18 17.85
CA GLN A 118 3.32 -10.23 17.06
C GLN A 118 4.66 -9.81 16.41
N SER A 119 4.73 -8.57 15.89
CA SER A 119 5.96 -8.08 15.22
C SER A 119 6.89 -7.32 16.16
N ALA A 120 6.47 -6.99 17.38
CA ALA A 120 7.19 -6.14 18.33
C ALA A 120 7.44 -4.70 17.81
N GLU A 121 6.74 -4.26 16.78
CA GLU A 121 6.95 -2.96 16.14
C GLU A 121 6.00 -1.89 16.68
N ILE A 122 6.50 -0.66 16.79
CA ILE A 122 5.66 0.50 17.06
C ILE A 122 4.92 0.87 15.78
N VAL A 123 3.64 0.54 15.72
CA VAL A 123 2.78 0.83 14.57
C VAL A 123 2.48 2.33 14.47
N LYS A 124 2.28 2.97 15.62
CA LYS A 124 1.98 4.41 15.72
C LYS A 124 2.55 5.01 16.98
N SER A 125 2.95 6.28 16.90
CA SER A 125 3.41 7.07 18.03
C SER A 125 2.91 8.50 17.90
N ILE A 126 2.48 9.09 19.01
CA ILE A 126 2.10 10.50 19.07
C ILE A 126 2.73 11.21 20.26
N SER A 127 2.99 12.49 20.11
CA SER A 127 3.16 13.45 21.20
C SER A 127 2.10 14.55 21.06
N HIS A 128 1.41 14.85 22.14
CA HIS A 128 0.37 15.87 22.16
C HIS A 128 0.50 16.75 23.39
N ASP A 129 0.70 18.03 23.15
CA ASP A 129 0.78 19.06 24.19
C ASP A 129 -0.58 19.72 24.38
N HIS A 130 -0.99 19.84 25.64
CA HIS A 130 -2.24 20.45 26.05
C HIS A 130 -2.01 21.48 27.14
N MET A 131 -2.46 22.72 26.93
CA MET A 131 -2.38 23.78 27.91
C MET A 131 -3.71 23.90 28.67
N GLY A 132 -3.66 23.88 30.00
CA GLY A 132 -4.84 23.98 30.82
C GLY A 132 -4.69 23.33 32.19
N ASP A 133 -5.79 22.98 32.80
CA ASP A 133 -5.82 22.17 34.02
C ASP A 133 -6.10 20.68 33.70
N ILE A 134 -6.11 19.84 34.75
CA ILE A 134 -6.31 18.38 34.56
C ILE A 134 -7.74 18.08 34.09
N VAL A 135 -8.72 18.95 34.35
CA VAL A 135 -10.10 18.77 33.90
C VAL A 135 -10.20 19.05 32.40
N ASP A 136 -9.54 20.11 31.92
CA ASP A 136 -9.42 20.41 30.50
C ASP A 136 -8.69 19.28 29.75
N LEU A 137 -7.60 18.76 30.35
CA LEU A 137 -6.89 17.62 29.79
C LEU A 137 -7.81 16.40 29.65
N MET A 138 -8.56 16.05 30.70
CA MET A 138 -9.45 14.89 30.72
C MET A 138 -10.61 15.03 29.72
N THR A 139 -11.11 16.24 29.51
CA THR A 139 -12.28 16.48 28.65
C THR A 139 -11.93 16.69 27.18
N LYS A 140 -10.78 17.31 26.89
CA LYS A 140 -10.36 17.68 25.52
C LYS A 140 -9.04 17.02 25.12
N GLY A 141 -7.96 17.23 25.89
CA GLY A 141 -6.61 16.78 25.51
C GLY A 141 -6.50 15.28 25.32
N ILE A 142 -7.15 14.49 26.17
CA ILE A 142 -7.18 13.02 26.05
C ILE A 142 -7.88 12.58 24.77
N LYS A 143 -9.02 13.19 24.43
CA LYS A 143 -9.76 12.89 23.21
C LYS A 143 -8.96 13.25 21.96
N GLU A 144 -8.30 14.42 21.97
CA GLU A 144 -7.44 14.87 20.88
C GLU A 144 -6.24 13.92 20.69
N SER A 145 -5.64 13.47 21.80
CA SER A 145 -4.53 12.49 21.76
C SER A 145 -4.96 11.15 21.21
N ALA A 146 -6.11 10.62 21.64
CA ALA A 146 -6.67 9.38 21.15
C ALA A 146 -7.00 9.48 19.63
N SER A 147 -7.60 10.60 19.21
CA SER A 147 -7.87 10.88 17.80
C SER A 147 -6.57 10.94 16.98
N LYS A 148 -5.55 11.63 17.49
CA LYS A 148 -4.24 11.70 16.83
C LYS A 148 -3.59 10.33 16.71
N LEU A 149 -3.68 9.47 17.72
CA LEU A 149 -3.13 8.12 17.65
C LEU A 149 -3.85 7.27 16.61
N MET A 150 -5.16 7.49 16.41
CA MET A 150 -5.96 6.85 15.36
C MET A 150 -5.81 7.52 13.99
N ASP A 151 -5.71 8.85 13.96
CA ASP A 151 -5.63 9.67 12.74
C ASP A 151 -4.20 9.80 12.19
N VAL A 152 -3.20 9.33 12.92
CA VAL A 152 -1.84 9.30 12.36
C VAL A 152 -1.89 8.39 11.14
N LYS A 153 -2.16 9.00 9.99
CA LYS A 153 -1.71 8.47 8.71
C LYS A 153 -0.26 8.07 8.94
N ASP A 154 0.09 6.84 8.69
CA ASP A 154 1.48 6.36 8.74
C ASP A 154 2.37 7.35 7.99
N LYS A 155 2.89 8.36 8.71
CA LYS A 155 3.91 9.29 8.15
C LYS A 155 5.29 8.65 8.17
N THR A 156 5.42 7.47 8.77
CA THR A 156 6.71 6.80 8.97
C THR A 156 6.98 5.67 7.99
N GLU A 157 5.97 5.11 7.34
CA GLU A 157 6.21 4.17 6.25
C GLU A 157 5.71 4.78 4.94
N THR A 158 6.65 5.09 4.04
CA THR A 158 6.32 5.34 2.64
C THR A 158 5.47 4.16 2.16
N PRO A 159 4.23 4.39 1.69
CA PRO A 159 3.41 3.31 1.17
C PRO A 159 4.21 2.43 0.22
N SER A 160 4.01 1.13 0.29
CA SER A 160 4.80 0.19 -0.51
C SER A 160 3.91 -0.84 -1.19
N ILE A 161 4.11 -1.04 -2.50
CA ILE A 161 3.27 -1.90 -3.32
C ILE A 161 4.11 -2.79 -4.24
N ALA A 162 3.67 -4.03 -4.40
CA ALA A 162 4.07 -4.88 -5.52
C ALA A 162 2.90 -4.97 -6.51
N ILE A 163 3.17 -4.70 -7.77
CA ILE A 163 2.21 -4.88 -8.85
C ILE A 163 2.63 -6.14 -9.60
N LEU A 164 1.83 -7.21 -9.46
CA LEU A 164 2.10 -8.49 -10.08
C LEU A 164 1.88 -8.42 -11.60
N PRO A 165 2.57 -9.24 -12.41
CA PRO A 165 2.26 -9.39 -13.82
C PRO A 165 0.77 -9.72 -14.00
N PHE A 166 0.09 -8.99 -14.89
CA PHE A 166 -1.32 -9.29 -15.17
C PHE A 166 -1.42 -10.62 -15.90
N GLU A 167 -2.40 -11.42 -15.50
CA GLU A 167 -2.67 -12.66 -16.18
C GLU A 167 -3.34 -12.39 -17.53
N ASN A 168 -2.71 -12.83 -18.62
CA ASN A 168 -3.34 -12.80 -19.95
C ASN A 168 -4.38 -13.92 -20.05
N LYS A 169 -5.65 -13.54 -20.11
CA LYS A 169 -6.79 -14.45 -20.33
C LYS A 169 -7.15 -14.63 -21.81
N GLY A 170 -6.50 -13.86 -22.69
CA GLY A 170 -6.69 -13.89 -24.15
C GLY A 170 -5.72 -14.84 -24.86
N ALA A 171 -5.51 -14.58 -26.14
CA ALA A 171 -4.58 -15.34 -26.95
C ALA A 171 -3.13 -15.20 -26.45
N PRO A 172 -2.27 -16.24 -26.56
CA PRO A 172 -0.88 -16.16 -26.12
C PRO A 172 -0.10 -15.02 -26.76
N GLU A 173 -0.38 -14.70 -28.02
CA GLU A 173 0.22 -13.61 -28.78
C GLU A 173 -0.09 -12.22 -28.22
N ASP A 174 -1.14 -12.08 -27.40
CA ASP A 174 -1.54 -10.85 -26.73
C ASP A 174 -0.85 -10.64 -25.37
N ALA A 175 0.02 -11.54 -24.93
CA ALA A 175 0.72 -11.46 -23.64
C ALA A 175 1.54 -10.18 -23.46
N PHE A 176 2.00 -9.57 -24.55
CA PHE A 176 2.75 -8.30 -24.50
C PHE A 176 1.91 -7.12 -23.99
N TYR A 177 0.59 -7.14 -24.17
CA TYR A 177 -0.28 -6.11 -23.57
C TYR A 177 -0.30 -6.22 -22.06
N ALA A 178 -0.52 -7.43 -21.52
CA ALA A 178 -0.55 -7.65 -20.07
C ALA A 178 0.78 -7.27 -19.42
N TYR A 179 1.88 -7.67 -20.02
CA TYR A 179 3.23 -7.37 -19.54
C TYR A 179 3.56 -5.87 -19.64
N GLY A 180 3.36 -5.28 -20.80
CA GLY A 180 3.75 -3.90 -21.08
C GLY A 180 2.96 -2.89 -20.27
N ILE A 181 1.65 -3.11 -20.10
CA ILE A 181 0.79 -2.25 -19.27
C ILE A 181 1.24 -2.27 -17.81
N VAL A 182 1.58 -3.46 -17.25
CA VAL A 182 2.08 -3.56 -15.88
C VAL A 182 3.44 -2.86 -15.73
N ALA A 183 4.33 -3.04 -16.70
CA ALA A 183 5.64 -2.40 -16.67
C ALA A 183 5.54 -0.87 -16.72
N ASP A 184 4.60 -0.32 -17.51
CA ASP A 184 4.32 1.11 -17.56
C ASP A 184 3.65 1.59 -16.26
N LEU A 185 2.68 0.82 -15.73
CA LEU A 185 2.00 1.12 -14.48
C LEU A 185 2.99 1.20 -13.30
N ILE A 186 3.94 0.27 -13.20
CA ILE A 186 5.03 0.31 -12.22
C ILE A 186 5.85 1.60 -12.39
N SER A 187 6.18 1.98 -13.63
CA SER A 187 6.93 3.20 -13.91
C SER A 187 6.17 4.46 -13.48
N ASP A 188 4.88 4.54 -13.81
CA ASP A 188 4.03 5.70 -13.51
C ASP A 188 3.81 5.86 -12.01
N VAL A 189 3.51 4.75 -11.30
CA VAL A 189 3.33 4.78 -9.84
C VAL A 189 4.65 5.10 -9.13
N THR A 190 5.79 4.59 -9.62
CA THR A 190 7.12 4.94 -9.10
C THR A 190 7.43 6.41 -9.34
N GLY A 191 7.08 6.94 -10.50
CA GLY A 191 7.28 8.34 -10.89
C GLY A 191 6.53 9.34 -10.00
N ALA A 192 5.46 8.92 -9.32
CA ALA A 192 4.77 9.74 -8.33
C ALA A 192 5.66 10.09 -7.12
N GLY A 193 6.75 9.34 -6.87
CA GLY A 193 7.79 9.65 -5.87
C GLY A 193 7.40 9.51 -4.40
N LEU A 194 6.13 9.20 -4.12
CA LEU A 194 5.54 9.15 -2.78
C LEU A 194 5.24 7.71 -2.31
N ILE A 195 5.69 6.72 -3.06
CA ILE A 195 5.44 5.30 -2.84
C ILE A 195 6.66 4.47 -3.24
N ARG A 196 6.98 3.45 -2.46
CA ARG A 196 7.95 2.44 -2.85
C ARG A 196 7.26 1.35 -3.66
N VAL A 197 7.70 1.13 -4.89
CA VAL A 197 7.16 0.09 -5.77
C VAL A 197 8.19 -1.02 -5.93
N ALA A 198 7.81 -2.28 -5.74
CA ALA A 198 8.67 -3.41 -6.03
C ALA A 198 8.96 -3.47 -7.54
N GLY A 199 10.23 -3.64 -7.90
CA GLY A 199 10.64 -3.72 -9.30
C GLY A 199 10.03 -4.93 -10.00
N LEU A 200 9.63 -4.79 -11.27
CA LEU A 200 9.04 -5.92 -12.03
C LEU A 200 9.95 -7.15 -12.02
N LYS A 201 11.27 -6.96 -12.17
CA LYS A 201 12.25 -8.05 -12.14
C LYS A 201 12.33 -8.79 -10.81
N ASP A 202 12.05 -8.10 -9.70
CA ASP A 202 12.04 -8.73 -8.38
C ASP A 202 10.75 -9.53 -8.17
N VAL A 203 9.63 -9.01 -8.68
CA VAL A 203 8.35 -9.72 -8.70
C VAL A 203 8.43 -10.98 -9.58
N GLU A 204 9.10 -10.91 -10.73
CA GLU A 204 9.27 -12.07 -11.65
C GLU A 204 10.19 -13.17 -11.10
N LYS A 205 11.06 -12.87 -10.12
CA LYS A 205 11.93 -13.88 -9.49
C LYS A 205 11.20 -14.76 -8.49
N ILE A 206 10.06 -14.32 -7.98
CA ILE A 206 9.25 -15.09 -7.03
C ILE A 206 8.20 -15.92 -7.79
N ASP A 207 7.86 -17.07 -7.25
CA ASP A 207 6.72 -17.85 -7.75
C ASP A 207 5.42 -17.28 -7.18
N HIS A 208 4.95 -16.17 -7.80
CA HIS A 208 3.74 -15.47 -7.39
C HIS A 208 2.45 -16.26 -7.63
N THR A 209 2.54 -17.45 -8.23
CA THR A 209 1.37 -18.33 -8.42
C THR A 209 1.19 -19.32 -7.27
N SER A 210 2.25 -19.62 -6.51
CA SER A 210 2.21 -20.54 -5.37
C SER A 210 2.21 -19.85 -4.01
N LEU A 211 2.70 -18.59 -3.94
CA LEU A 211 2.78 -17.83 -2.70
C LEU A 211 1.47 -17.10 -2.38
N SER A 212 1.11 -17.05 -1.11
CA SER A 212 0.06 -16.16 -0.62
C SER A 212 0.50 -14.69 -0.67
N TYR A 213 -0.46 -13.74 -0.63
CA TYR A 213 -0.15 -12.32 -0.59
C TYR A 213 0.73 -11.92 0.61
N ASP A 214 0.52 -12.56 1.77
CA ASP A 214 1.31 -12.33 2.97
C ASP A 214 2.76 -12.79 2.81
N GLU A 215 2.99 -13.92 2.14
CA GLU A 215 4.33 -14.42 1.82
C GLU A 215 5.02 -13.50 0.80
N MET A 216 4.31 -13.11 -0.27
CA MET A 216 4.83 -12.18 -1.27
C MET A 216 5.23 -10.84 -0.63
N SER A 217 4.40 -10.32 0.28
CA SER A 217 4.65 -9.05 0.96
C SER A 217 5.94 -9.08 1.78
N LYS A 218 6.20 -10.19 2.47
CA LYS A 218 7.43 -10.38 3.25
C LYS A 218 8.68 -10.47 2.36
N VAL A 219 8.59 -11.21 1.26
CA VAL A 219 9.72 -11.37 0.32
C VAL A 219 10.03 -10.06 -0.42
N LEU A 220 9.00 -9.34 -0.86
CA LEU A 220 9.13 -8.08 -1.60
C LEU A 220 9.22 -6.86 -0.71
N LEU A 221 9.07 -7.04 0.62
CA LEU A 221 9.05 -5.99 1.63
C LEU A 221 8.02 -4.90 1.31
N VAL A 222 6.79 -5.30 0.93
CA VAL A 222 5.70 -4.39 0.59
C VAL A 222 4.48 -4.62 1.48
N ARG A 223 3.69 -3.58 1.70
CA ARG A 223 2.40 -3.71 2.39
C ARG A 223 1.27 -4.11 1.45
N TYR A 224 1.27 -3.56 0.25
CA TYR A 224 0.17 -3.77 -0.70
C TYR A 224 0.62 -4.69 -1.83
N VAL A 225 -0.29 -5.58 -2.26
CA VAL A 225 -0.10 -6.42 -3.44
C VAL A 225 -1.25 -6.15 -4.40
N ALA A 226 -0.93 -5.71 -5.60
CA ALA A 226 -1.87 -5.51 -6.68
C ALA A 226 -1.75 -6.63 -7.70
N GLN A 227 -2.88 -7.20 -8.09
CA GLN A 227 -2.96 -8.17 -9.18
C GLN A 227 -4.06 -7.80 -10.17
N GLY A 228 -3.97 -8.31 -11.38
CA GLY A 228 -4.97 -8.05 -12.39
C GLY A 228 -5.02 -9.11 -13.48
N THR A 229 -6.03 -9.00 -14.33
CA THR A 229 -6.17 -9.80 -15.52
C THR A 229 -6.38 -8.90 -16.73
N LEU A 230 -5.93 -9.37 -17.88
CA LEU A 230 -6.21 -8.72 -19.15
C LEU A 230 -6.76 -9.74 -20.14
N TRP A 231 -7.85 -9.39 -20.79
CA TRP A 231 -8.46 -10.18 -21.85
C TRP A 231 -8.74 -9.29 -23.05
N LYS A 232 -8.14 -9.60 -24.20
CA LYS A 232 -8.40 -8.96 -25.48
C LYS A 232 -9.37 -9.82 -26.30
N LEU A 233 -10.45 -9.26 -26.75
CA LEU A 233 -11.48 -9.88 -27.60
C LEU A 233 -11.73 -8.99 -28.82
N GLY A 234 -11.06 -9.31 -29.92
CA GLY A 234 -11.07 -8.45 -31.12
C GLY A 234 -10.49 -7.06 -30.81
N SER A 235 -11.30 -6.00 -31.00
CA SER A 235 -10.93 -4.62 -30.66
C SER A 235 -11.23 -4.25 -29.20
N MET A 236 -11.81 -5.14 -28.41
CA MET A 236 -12.21 -4.84 -27.04
C MET A 236 -11.23 -5.40 -26.03
N PHE A 237 -10.89 -4.62 -25.00
CA PHE A 237 -10.13 -5.04 -23.84
C PHE A 237 -11.00 -5.10 -22.60
N GLN A 238 -10.82 -6.14 -21.82
CA GLN A 238 -11.34 -6.24 -20.47
C GLN A 238 -10.16 -6.37 -19.51
N LEU A 239 -10.07 -5.45 -18.55
CA LEU A 239 -9.07 -5.46 -17.50
C LEU A 239 -9.73 -5.57 -16.13
N SER A 240 -9.04 -6.21 -15.20
CA SER A 240 -9.38 -6.14 -13.78
C SER A 240 -8.15 -5.76 -12.97
N LEU A 241 -8.38 -5.06 -11.87
CA LEU A 241 -7.37 -4.77 -10.86
C LEU A 241 -7.95 -5.02 -9.48
N GLU A 242 -7.16 -5.67 -8.64
CA GLU A 242 -7.44 -5.91 -7.24
C GLU A 242 -6.23 -5.50 -6.41
N ILE A 243 -6.45 -4.83 -5.28
CA ILE A 243 -5.39 -4.44 -4.34
C ILE A 243 -5.69 -5.06 -2.99
N PHE A 244 -4.75 -5.85 -2.50
CA PHE A 244 -4.79 -6.50 -1.20
C PHE A 244 -3.88 -5.75 -0.22
N ASP A 245 -4.40 -5.44 0.98
CA ASP A 245 -3.64 -4.89 2.11
C ASP A 245 -3.27 -6.05 3.04
N THR A 246 -1.97 -6.37 3.11
CA THR A 246 -1.48 -7.51 3.89
C THR A 246 -1.54 -7.26 5.40
N GLN A 247 -1.49 -6.00 5.86
CA GLN A 247 -1.67 -5.68 7.27
C GLN A 247 -3.14 -5.86 7.72
N LEU A 248 -4.09 -5.60 6.83
CA LEU A 248 -5.51 -5.77 7.09
C LEU A 248 -6.03 -7.15 6.65
N SER A 249 -5.18 -7.96 6.00
CA SER A 249 -5.51 -9.27 5.40
C SER A 249 -6.81 -9.25 4.59
N LYS A 250 -7.01 -8.21 3.77
CA LYS A 250 -8.22 -8.04 2.96
C LYS A 250 -7.98 -7.28 1.65
N VAL A 251 -8.85 -7.54 0.68
CA VAL A 251 -8.94 -6.72 -0.53
C VAL A 251 -9.54 -5.36 -0.15
N ILE A 252 -8.81 -4.29 -0.50
CA ILE A 252 -9.23 -2.91 -0.23
C ILE A 252 -9.75 -2.20 -1.49
N TYR A 253 -9.48 -2.77 -2.67
CA TYR A 253 -9.91 -2.22 -3.94
C TYR A 253 -10.11 -3.32 -4.96
N THR A 254 -11.18 -3.22 -5.77
CA THR A 254 -11.39 -4.04 -6.97
C THR A 254 -12.18 -3.24 -8.00
N LYS A 255 -11.74 -3.29 -9.25
CA LYS A 255 -12.43 -2.65 -10.36
C LYS A 255 -12.22 -3.43 -11.65
N ARG A 256 -13.21 -3.34 -12.55
CA ARG A 256 -13.11 -3.85 -13.92
C ARG A 256 -13.33 -2.70 -14.91
N TRP A 257 -12.57 -2.76 -16.00
CA TRP A 257 -12.72 -1.88 -17.15
C TRP A 257 -13.06 -2.71 -18.37
N GLN A 258 -13.86 -2.14 -19.23
CA GLN A 258 -14.13 -2.66 -20.56
C GLN A 258 -14.03 -1.49 -21.50
N THR A 259 -13.12 -1.57 -22.47
CA THR A 259 -12.79 -0.46 -23.34
C THR A 259 -12.44 -0.92 -24.73
N GLN A 260 -12.52 -0.01 -25.68
CA GLN A 260 -12.04 -0.23 -27.04
C GLN A 260 -10.51 -0.09 -27.13
N TRP A 261 -9.92 -0.71 -28.14
CA TRP A 261 -8.48 -0.67 -28.38
C TRP A 261 -7.93 0.78 -28.48
N GLU A 262 -8.71 1.67 -29.07
CA GLU A 262 -8.38 3.09 -29.25
C GLU A 262 -8.21 3.84 -27.92
N GLU A 263 -8.81 3.35 -26.86
CA GLU A 263 -8.78 3.94 -25.50
C GLU A 263 -7.78 3.27 -24.56
N LEU A 264 -6.95 2.36 -25.07
CA LEU A 264 -6.04 1.55 -24.23
C LEU A 264 -5.07 2.42 -23.41
N THR A 265 -4.60 3.53 -23.95
CA THR A 265 -3.71 4.47 -23.26
C THR A 265 -4.39 5.15 -22.08
N THR A 266 -5.68 5.45 -22.18
CA THR A 266 -6.48 6.06 -21.10
C THR A 266 -6.62 5.12 -19.91
N ILE A 267 -6.74 3.80 -20.15
CA ILE A 267 -6.83 2.82 -19.06
C ILE A 267 -5.58 2.81 -18.19
N LYS A 268 -4.40 2.93 -18.79
CA LYS A 268 -3.15 2.97 -18.04
C LYS A 268 -3.13 4.13 -17.03
N ASP A 269 -3.58 5.30 -17.46
CA ASP A 269 -3.68 6.49 -16.61
C ASP A 269 -4.73 6.31 -15.52
N ASP A 270 -5.85 5.68 -15.85
CA ASP A 270 -6.88 5.31 -14.88
C ASP A 270 -6.35 4.32 -13.83
N LEU A 271 -5.62 3.28 -14.24
CA LEU A 271 -5.03 2.29 -13.34
C LEU A 271 -4.08 2.93 -12.34
N SER A 272 -3.14 3.77 -12.82
CA SER A 272 -2.18 4.45 -11.94
C SER A 272 -2.87 5.40 -10.98
N SER A 273 -3.87 6.16 -11.45
CA SER A 273 -4.66 7.08 -10.64
C SER A 273 -5.43 6.35 -9.54
N ASN A 274 -6.10 5.25 -9.88
CA ASN A 274 -6.86 4.46 -8.91
C ASN A 274 -5.96 3.81 -7.84
N ILE A 275 -4.75 3.38 -8.19
CA ILE A 275 -3.78 2.87 -7.21
C ILE A 275 -3.40 4.00 -6.24
N LEU A 276 -2.97 5.15 -6.75
CA LEU A 276 -2.53 6.27 -5.93
C LEU A 276 -3.66 6.79 -5.03
N GLU A 277 -4.87 6.92 -5.55
CA GLU A 277 -6.06 7.33 -4.79
C GLU A 277 -6.41 6.31 -3.70
N THR A 278 -6.43 5.01 -4.03
CA THR A 278 -6.71 3.93 -3.07
C THR A 278 -5.72 3.95 -1.91
N LEU A 279 -4.45 4.22 -2.20
CA LEU A 279 -3.39 4.33 -1.20
C LEU A 279 -3.31 5.70 -0.54
N LYS A 280 -4.26 6.61 -0.85
CA LYS A 280 -4.35 8.00 -0.32
C LYS A 280 -3.07 8.81 -0.55
N ILE A 281 -2.45 8.61 -1.70
CA ILE A 281 -1.28 9.36 -2.13
C ILE A 281 -1.76 10.57 -2.91
N GLU A 282 -1.60 11.75 -2.31
CA GLU A 282 -1.89 13.02 -2.99
C GLU A 282 -0.73 13.35 -3.93
N VAL A 283 -0.96 13.22 -5.20
CA VAL A 283 -0.02 13.69 -6.23
C VAL A 283 -0.47 15.07 -6.65
N ASP A 284 0.40 16.06 -6.52
CA ASP A 284 0.18 17.39 -7.08
C ASP A 284 0.33 17.29 -8.62
N ARG A 285 -0.69 16.70 -9.23
CA ARG A 285 -0.78 16.66 -10.71
C ARG A 285 -1.15 18.06 -11.13
N LYS A 286 -0.17 18.86 -11.58
CA LYS A 286 -0.49 19.91 -12.54
C LYS A 286 -1.30 19.21 -13.62
N GLU A 287 -2.45 19.79 -14.00
CA GLU A 287 -3.26 19.31 -15.13
C GLU A 287 -2.42 19.33 -16.41
N GLU A 288 -1.46 18.42 -16.50
CA GLU A 288 -0.89 18.07 -17.79
C GLU A 288 -2.00 17.34 -18.52
N LYS A 289 -2.61 18.04 -19.47
CA LYS A 289 -3.54 17.42 -20.43
C LYS A 289 -2.86 16.14 -20.90
N SER A 290 -3.43 15.00 -20.57
CA SER A 290 -2.94 13.71 -21.07
C SER A 290 -2.81 13.81 -22.58
N ILE A 291 -1.58 13.82 -23.07
CA ILE A 291 -1.32 13.84 -24.50
C ILE A 291 -1.88 12.51 -25.02
N SER A 292 -2.96 12.58 -25.80
CA SER A 292 -3.52 11.38 -26.42
C SER A 292 -2.45 10.78 -27.34
N ILE A 293 -1.90 9.66 -26.93
CA ILE A 293 -0.92 8.88 -27.70
C ILE A 293 -1.67 8.06 -28.74
N ASN A 294 -1.11 7.95 -29.95
CA ASN A 294 -1.68 7.10 -30.99
C ASN A 294 -1.69 5.63 -30.52
N PRO A 295 -2.86 4.93 -30.52
CA PRO A 295 -2.98 3.56 -30.03
C PRO A 295 -2.08 2.55 -30.76
N GLU A 296 -1.91 2.71 -32.08
CA GLU A 296 -1.02 1.86 -32.90
C GLU A 296 0.44 2.06 -32.49
N ALA A 297 0.87 3.31 -32.26
CA ALA A 297 2.20 3.61 -31.73
C ALA A 297 2.43 2.95 -30.38
N TYR A 298 1.44 3.02 -29.51
CA TYR A 298 1.52 2.41 -28.19
C TYR A 298 1.59 0.86 -28.27
N GLU A 299 0.85 0.24 -29.17
CA GLU A 299 0.94 -1.21 -29.42
C GLU A 299 2.35 -1.63 -29.88
N PHE A 300 2.94 -0.91 -30.85
CA PHE A 300 4.31 -1.18 -31.28
C PHE A 300 5.32 -1.01 -30.15
N TYR A 301 5.13 0.00 -29.31
CA TYR A 301 5.96 0.21 -28.12
C TYR A 301 5.84 -0.97 -27.14
N LEU A 302 4.62 -1.41 -26.80
CA LEU A 302 4.41 -2.56 -25.89
C LEU A 302 5.05 -3.84 -26.43
N LYS A 303 4.89 -4.11 -27.74
CA LYS A 303 5.55 -5.25 -28.42
C LYS A 303 7.07 -5.14 -28.36
N GLY A 304 7.63 -3.97 -28.66
CA GLY A 304 9.06 -3.71 -28.60
C GLY A 304 9.60 -3.86 -27.19
N LYS A 305 8.91 -3.31 -26.18
CA LYS A 305 9.26 -3.45 -24.76
C LYS A 305 9.25 -4.91 -24.30
N TYR A 306 8.18 -5.63 -24.60
CA TYR A 306 8.05 -7.06 -24.27
C TYR A 306 9.17 -7.89 -24.91
N THR A 307 9.43 -7.70 -26.23
CA THR A 307 10.49 -8.36 -26.95
C THR A 307 11.85 -8.09 -26.29
N TRP A 308 12.15 -6.84 -25.96
CA TRP A 308 13.40 -6.47 -25.30
C TRP A 308 13.57 -7.10 -23.92
N GLU A 309 12.55 -7.04 -23.07
CA GLU A 309 12.63 -7.56 -21.69
C GLU A 309 12.71 -9.09 -21.64
N LYS A 310 12.13 -9.79 -22.62
CA LYS A 310 12.17 -11.25 -22.72
C LYS A 310 13.31 -11.77 -23.58
N THR A 311 14.04 -10.89 -24.24
CA THR A 311 15.09 -11.28 -25.20
C THR A 311 16.35 -11.80 -24.50
N LYS A 312 17.02 -12.74 -25.17
CA LYS A 312 18.32 -13.27 -24.78
C LYS A 312 19.33 -13.24 -25.93
N SER A 313 18.97 -12.67 -27.08
CA SER A 313 19.79 -12.69 -28.29
C SER A 313 19.92 -11.30 -28.93
N ALA A 314 21.02 -11.09 -29.64
CA ALA A 314 21.24 -9.85 -30.41
C ALA A 314 20.22 -9.69 -31.55
N SER A 315 19.76 -10.79 -32.15
CA SER A 315 18.75 -10.77 -33.20
C SER A 315 17.40 -10.22 -32.68
N GLU A 316 16.96 -10.70 -31.52
CA GLU A 316 15.71 -10.23 -30.90
C GLU A 316 15.82 -8.78 -30.44
N THR A 317 17.03 -8.33 -30.01
CA THR A 317 17.30 -6.91 -29.73
C THR A 317 17.06 -6.01 -30.93
N GLU A 318 17.49 -6.42 -32.13
CA GLU A 318 17.24 -5.64 -33.34
C GLU A 318 15.75 -5.65 -33.73
N VAL A 319 15.02 -6.76 -33.48
CA VAL A 319 13.55 -6.79 -33.65
C VAL A 319 12.88 -5.81 -32.71
N ALA A 320 13.25 -5.82 -31.42
CA ALA A 320 12.72 -4.88 -30.43
C ALA A 320 12.97 -3.42 -30.83
N LEU A 321 14.20 -3.11 -31.27
CA LEU A 321 14.55 -1.77 -31.78
C LEU A 321 13.73 -1.38 -33.02
N GLY A 322 13.46 -2.32 -33.93
CA GLY A 322 12.62 -2.10 -35.10
C GLY A 322 11.20 -1.71 -34.71
N LEU A 323 10.59 -2.44 -33.76
CA LEU A 323 9.26 -2.14 -33.23
C LEU A 323 9.19 -0.79 -32.53
N LEU A 324 10.18 -0.49 -31.68
CA LEU A 324 10.23 0.79 -30.95
C LEU A 324 10.41 1.99 -31.90
N LYS A 325 11.24 1.85 -32.93
CA LYS A 325 11.41 2.90 -33.97
C LYS A 325 10.11 3.11 -34.72
N LYS A 326 9.38 2.03 -35.04
CA LYS A 326 8.07 2.11 -35.69
C LYS A 326 7.07 2.88 -34.82
N ALA A 327 7.07 2.62 -33.49
CA ALA A 327 6.25 3.38 -32.54
C ALA A 327 6.54 4.87 -32.59
N VAL A 328 7.81 5.28 -32.57
CA VAL A 328 8.23 6.69 -32.65
C VAL A 328 7.93 7.34 -34.03
N GLU A 329 8.00 6.56 -35.10
CA GLU A 329 7.63 7.02 -36.45
C GLU A 329 6.14 7.36 -36.55
N ILE A 330 5.27 6.55 -35.91
CA ILE A 330 3.83 6.76 -35.87
C ILE A 330 3.45 7.91 -34.93
N ASP A 331 4.05 7.97 -33.75
CA ASP A 331 3.82 9.04 -32.78
C ASP A 331 5.13 9.41 -32.03
N ASN A 332 5.75 10.50 -32.46
CA ASN A 332 7.02 10.98 -31.90
C ASN A 332 6.89 11.57 -30.48
N ARG A 333 5.65 11.73 -29.95
CA ARG A 333 5.36 12.17 -28.58
C ARG A 333 5.45 11.03 -27.60
N LEU A 334 5.58 9.77 -28.06
CA LEU A 334 5.73 8.60 -27.20
C LEU A 334 7.14 8.55 -26.58
N ILE A 335 7.35 9.40 -25.58
CA ILE A 335 8.63 9.58 -24.86
C ILE A 335 9.18 8.24 -24.33
N ALA A 336 8.29 7.36 -23.86
CA ALA A 336 8.67 6.04 -23.32
C ALA A 336 9.41 5.17 -24.35
N ALA A 337 9.00 5.21 -25.62
CA ALA A 337 9.69 4.47 -26.70
C ALA A 337 11.10 5.04 -26.96
N ASN A 338 11.25 6.37 -27.01
CA ASN A 338 12.55 7.03 -27.18
C ASN A 338 13.50 6.70 -26.02
N ARG A 339 13.02 6.75 -24.76
CA ARG A 339 13.81 6.37 -23.57
C ARG A 339 14.30 4.94 -23.64
N LEU A 340 13.44 4.02 -24.09
CA LEU A 340 13.79 2.61 -24.19
C LEU A 340 14.82 2.38 -25.29
N ILE A 341 14.68 3.01 -26.47
CA ILE A 341 15.68 2.96 -27.54
C ILE A 341 17.03 3.48 -27.04
N GLY A 342 17.04 4.61 -26.34
CA GLY A 342 18.25 5.18 -25.74
C GLY A 342 18.90 4.22 -24.75
N GLY A 343 18.11 3.58 -23.87
CA GLY A 343 18.58 2.59 -22.91
C GLY A 343 19.21 1.36 -23.59
N ILE A 344 18.58 0.83 -24.64
CA ILE A 344 19.11 -0.31 -25.42
C ILE A 344 20.44 0.06 -26.09
N TYR A 345 20.54 1.24 -26.70
CA TYR A 345 21.77 1.72 -27.29
C TYR A 345 22.90 1.92 -26.27
N TRP A 346 22.55 2.44 -25.07
CA TRP A 346 23.54 2.61 -24.01
C TRP A 346 24.08 1.27 -23.51
N GLN A 347 23.22 0.27 -23.33
CA GLN A 347 23.62 -1.08 -22.88
C GLN A 347 24.43 -1.85 -23.92
N SER A 348 24.38 -1.48 -25.20
CA SER A 348 25.13 -2.16 -26.26
C SER A 348 26.65 -2.01 -26.14
N GLY A 349 27.15 -0.99 -25.42
CA GLY A 349 28.57 -0.65 -25.32
C GLY A 349 29.22 -0.14 -26.62
N ASP A 350 28.45 -0.01 -27.71
CA ASP A 350 28.93 0.52 -29.00
C ASP A 350 28.96 2.05 -28.97
N GLU A 351 30.14 2.63 -29.21
CA GLU A 351 30.36 4.08 -29.10
C GLU A 351 29.42 4.89 -30.03
N LYS A 352 29.13 4.40 -31.24
CA LYS A 352 28.24 5.08 -32.18
C LYS A 352 26.79 5.04 -31.67
N LYS A 353 26.35 3.87 -31.16
CA LYS A 353 25.01 3.71 -30.55
C LYS A 353 24.88 4.54 -29.28
N MET A 354 25.92 4.61 -28.44
CA MET A 354 25.95 5.46 -27.23
C MET A 354 25.86 6.96 -27.57
N LYS A 355 26.55 7.42 -28.63
CA LYS A 355 26.40 8.80 -29.09
C LYS A 355 24.95 9.08 -29.52
N LYS A 356 24.33 8.19 -30.26
CA LYS A 356 22.93 8.31 -30.67
C LYS A 356 21.96 8.25 -29.45
N ALA A 357 22.29 7.46 -28.42
CA ALA A 357 21.52 7.46 -27.16
C ALA A 357 21.51 8.84 -26.49
N LYS A 358 22.66 9.53 -26.48
CA LYS A 358 22.74 10.90 -25.95
C LYS A 358 21.90 11.88 -26.73
N GLU A 359 21.95 11.83 -28.09
CA GLU A 359 21.13 12.67 -28.97
C GLU A 359 19.64 12.47 -28.67
N ILE A 360 19.15 11.21 -28.62
CA ILE A 360 17.76 10.89 -28.28
C ILE A 360 17.39 11.41 -26.88
N HIS A 361 18.29 11.30 -25.91
CA HIS A 361 18.04 11.79 -24.56
C HIS A 361 17.83 13.31 -24.54
N TYR A 362 18.68 14.07 -25.20
CA TYR A 362 18.53 15.54 -25.29
C TYR A 362 17.24 15.94 -26.01
N GLU A 363 16.94 15.34 -27.16
CA GLU A 363 15.69 15.59 -27.88
C GLU A 363 14.43 15.24 -27.05
N THR A 364 14.56 14.28 -26.13
CA THR A 364 13.45 13.87 -25.26
C THR A 364 13.24 14.84 -24.09
N LEU A 365 14.28 15.54 -23.65
CA LEU A 365 14.19 16.56 -22.60
C LEU A 365 13.60 17.89 -23.09
N GLU A 366 13.64 18.15 -24.39
CA GLU A 366 13.09 19.37 -25.02
C GLU A 366 11.58 19.24 -25.36
N LYS A 367 11.01 18.03 -25.26
CA LYS A 367 9.59 17.75 -25.52
C LYS A 367 8.79 17.68 -24.23
#